data_ef50c752a4a1afd2828611974d20ff58
#
_entry.id   ef50c752a4a1afd2828611974d20ff58
#
_cell.length_a   1.000
_cell.length_b   1.000
_cell.length_c   1.000
_cell.angle_alpha   90.00
_cell.angle_beta   90.00
_cell.angle_gamma   90.00
#
_symmetry.space_group_name_H-M   'P 1'
#
loop_
_entity.id
_entity.type
_entity.pdbx_description
1 polymer ?
#
loop_
_entity_poly.entity_id
_entity_poly.type
_entity_poly.pdbx_seq_one_letter_code
_entity_poly.pdbx_strand_id
1 'polypeptide(L)'
;MSDTLYYVLSALLSVGVLLGIRWMSKVETAVNGNRLSALCMLAAVVMVLVRGGILDDSAIWLGLAAGLALGVVLARAVRMITMPQMVGFLNGLGGAASAIAAWLTLQGTAALNTFEVATGALALCVGALTFTGSMVAAGKLQRLLPQKPIRLPSHQMLAVASFLAMLLSLVLVVALPGQRLLFAVITLLGSLAFGVLFALPVGGADMPITISLLNSTSGVAAAIAGMAIGDVLLVSVGGIVGASGLLLTQIMCHAMNRKLSAILLGKGTDKPAPVPPVQPVIETPAPVVEAELPPPKDAAQWINDAQDVVIIPGYGMALSQAQHAVKQLYDQLTGAGKCVRFAIHPVAGRMPGHMNVLLAEVDIPYDMLFEMDDINPTMDEVDLAIVIGANDVVNPAANTAEGTPIYGMPVLEVEKAGRVMMLNYDDKPGYAGVPNPLYQERPNVLLLFGDAKESLEKLLT
;
A
#
# COMPACT_ATOMS: atom_id res chain seq x y z
N MET A 1 -13.64 34.88 -15.87
CA MET A 1 -13.57 34.83 -14.39
C MET A 1 -12.45 35.77 -13.93
N SER A 2 -12.64 36.62 -12.89
CA SER A 2 -11.55 37.48 -12.38
C SER A 2 -10.49 36.64 -11.66
N ASP A 3 -9.23 37.11 -11.67
CA ASP A 3 -8.12 36.39 -11.00
C ASP A 3 -8.33 36.29 -9.49
N THR A 4 -8.86 37.34 -8.88
CA THR A 4 -9.20 37.32 -7.44
C THR A 4 -10.20 36.22 -7.12
N LEU A 5 -11.27 36.09 -7.91
CA LEU A 5 -12.27 35.03 -7.70
C LEU A 5 -11.67 33.64 -7.88
N TYR A 6 -10.80 33.46 -8.86
CA TYR A 6 -10.08 32.20 -9.09
C TYR A 6 -9.22 31.81 -7.87
N TYR A 7 -8.41 32.73 -7.35
CA TYR A 7 -7.56 32.42 -6.19
C TYR A 7 -8.38 32.12 -4.93
N VAL A 8 -9.47 32.86 -4.69
CA VAL A 8 -10.35 32.60 -3.55
C VAL A 8 -11.01 31.24 -3.67
N LEU A 9 -11.56 30.90 -4.83
CA LEU A 9 -12.17 29.58 -5.06
C LEU A 9 -11.15 28.47 -4.98
N SER A 10 -9.94 28.65 -5.54
CA SER A 10 -8.86 27.66 -5.44
C SER A 10 -8.46 27.40 -3.99
N ALA A 11 -8.37 28.43 -3.16
CA ALA A 11 -8.08 28.30 -1.73
C ALA A 11 -9.20 27.53 -1.01
N LEU A 12 -10.46 27.88 -1.25
CA LEU A 12 -11.62 27.19 -0.66
C LEU A 12 -11.68 25.71 -1.07
N LEU A 13 -11.47 25.40 -2.34
CA LEU A 13 -11.45 24.02 -2.83
C LEU A 13 -10.28 23.23 -2.25
N SER A 14 -9.09 23.83 -2.11
CA SER A 14 -7.93 23.20 -1.48
C SER A 14 -8.20 22.87 -0.02
N VAL A 15 -8.81 23.80 0.74
CA VAL A 15 -9.26 23.53 2.13
C VAL A 15 -10.32 22.44 2.16
N GLY A 16 -11.26 22.45 1.21
CA GLY A 16 -12.28 21.39 1.09
C GLY A 16 -11.67 20.00 0.86
N VAL A 17 -10.65 19.88 0.01
CA VAL A 17 -9.93 18.62 -0.21
C VAL A 17 -9.20 18.19 1.05
N LEU A 18 -8.51 19.10 1.76
CA LEU A 18 -7.85 18.80 3.05
C LEU A 18 -8.83 18.30 4.10
N LEU A 19 -9.98 18.94 4.24
CA LEU A 19 -11.04 18.50 5.13
C LEU A 19 -11.59 17.13 4.73
N GLY A 20 -11.76 16.89 3.43
CA GLY A 20 -12.16 15.60 2.90
C GLY A 20 -11.16 14.50 3.26
N ILE A 21 -9.86 14.72 3.09
CA ILE A 21 -8.79 13.78 3.49
C ILE A 21 -8.83 13.54 5.01
N ARG A 22 -8.98 14.60 5.81
CA ARG A 22 -9.10 14.47 7.26
C ARG A 22 -10.33 13.65 7.68
N TRP A 23 -11.46 13.80 7.00
CA TRP A 23 -12.66 13.01 7.30
C TRP A 23 -12.52 11.56 6.83
N MET A 24 -11.77 11.31 5.77
CA MET A 24 -11.47 9.95 5.31
C MET A 24 -10.58 9.17 6.27
N SER A 25 -9.84 9.83 7.17
CA SER A 25 -9.01 9.14 8.17
C SER A 25 -9.82 8.50 9.32
N LYS A 26 -11.12 8.82 9.43
CA LYS A 26 -12.03 8.22 10.42
C LYS A 26 -13.13 7.49 9.68
N VAL A 27 -13.43 6.25 10.07
CA VAL A 27 -14.42 5.39 9.40
C VAL A 27 -15.80 5.99 9.40
N GLU A 28 -16.24 6.55 10.53
CA GLU A 28 -17.57 7.17 10.68
C GLU A 28 -17.82 8.31 9.68
N THR A 29 -16.77 9.04 9.34
CA THR A 29 -16.83 10.21 8.45
C THR A 29 -16.25 9.95 7.05
N ALA A 30 -15.67 8.78 6.79
CA ALA A 30 -14.94 8.47 5.55
C ALA A 30 -15.80 8.65 4.29
N VAL A 31 -17.05 8.20 4.31
CA VAL A 31 -17.98 8.34 3.18
C VAL A 31 -18.25 9.82 2.87
N ASN A 32 -18.45 10.64 3.92
CA ASN A 32 -18.68 12.07 3.75
C ASN A 32 -17.42 12.80 3.30
N GLY A 33 -16.25 12.38 3.79
CA GLY A 33 -14.95 12.89 3.35
C GLY A 33 -14.72 12.63 1.86
N ASN A 34 -15.01 11.41 1.39
CA ASN A 34 -14.91 11.05 -0.02
C ASN A 34 -15.89 11.87 -0.89
N ARG A 35 -17.14 12.03 -0.45
CA ARG A 35 -18.13 12.86 -1.14
C ARG A 35 -17.69 14.33 -1.24
N LEU A 36 -17.17 14.89 -0.15
CA LEU A 36 -16.67 16.26 -0.12
C LEU A 36 -15.49 16.43 -1.11
N SER A 37 -14.50 15.52 -1.08
CA SER A 37 -13.38 15.55 -2.01
C SER A 37 -13.83 15.43 -3.47
N ALA A 38 -14.77 14.54 -3.77
CA ALA A 38 -15.32 14.38 -5.11
C ALA A 38 -16.03 15.64 -5.61
N LEU A 39 -16.82 16.30 -4.76
CA LEU A 39 -17.48 17.56 -5.08
C LEU A 39 -16.47 18.70 -5.30
N CYS A 40 -15.43 18.79 -4.48
CA CYS A 40 -14.36 19.77 -4.64
C CYS A 40 -13.61 19.55 -5.97
N MET A 41 -13.31 18.29 -6.33
CA MET A 41 -12.67 17.97 -7.62
C MET A 41 -13.55 18.28 -8.81
N LEU A 42 -14.85 17.97 -8.76
CA LEU A 42 -15.79 18.34 -9.79
C LEU A 42 -15.86 19.86 -9.98
N ALA A 43 -15.97 20.61 -8.88
CA ALA A 43 -15.97 22.08 -8.92
C ALA A 43 -14.64 22.63 -9.48
N ALA A 44 -13.51 22.01 -9.15
CA ALA A 44 -12.21 22.35 -9.70
C ALA A 44 -12.15 22.19 -11.23
N VAL A 45 -12.62 21.05 -11.74
CA VAL A 45 -12.69 20.79 -13.19
C VAL A 45 -13.54 21.85 -13.88
N VAL A 46 -14.75 22.11 -13.36
CA VAL A 46 -15.65 23.15 -13.92
C VAL A 46 -14.98 24.54 -13.90
N MET A 47 -14.33 24.89 -12.80
CA MET A 47 -13.64 26.16 -12.65
C MET A 47 -12.50 26.34 -13.68
N VAL A 48 -11.72 25.30 -13.92
CA VAL A 48 -10.62 25.32 -14.91
C VAL A 48 -11.18 25.44 -16.33
N LEU A 49 -12.25 24.71 -16.68
CA LEU A 49 -12.91 24.78 -17.99
C LEU A 49 -13.45 26.19 -18.24
N VAL A 50 -14.11 26.79 -17.25
CA VAL A 50 -14.66 28.17 -17.39
C VAL A 50 -13.53 29.21 -17.50
N ARG A 51 -12.45 29.05 -16.70
CA ARG A 51 -11.31 29.97 -16.73
C ARG A 51 -10.57 29.89 -18.06
N GLY A 52 -10.36 28.67 -18.57
CA GLY A 52 -9.65 28.44 -19.83
C GLY A 52 -10.41 28.84 -21.04
N GLY A 53 -11.73 29.12 -20.94
CA GLY A 53 -12.58 29.45 -22.08
C GLY A 53 -12.66 28.33 -23.12
N ILE A 54 -12.50 27.07 -22.70
CA ILE A 54 -12.37 25.88 -23.54
C ILE A 54 -13.65 25.05 -23.57
N LEU A 55 -14.77 25.61 -23.16
CA LEU A 55 -16.06 24.92 -23.10
C LEU A 55 -16.60 24.52 -24.49
N ASP A 56 -16.19 25.23 -25.54
CA ASP A 56 -16.64 24.99 -26.89
C ASP A 56 -15.83 23.89 -27.62
N ASP A 57 -14.74 23.40 -27.01
CA ASP A 57 -13.92 22.33 -27.58
C ASP A 57 -14.52 20.94 -27.34
N SER A 58 -15.04 20.34 -28.43
CA SER A 58 -15.66 19.03 -28.42
C SER A 58 -14.70 17.91 -27.97
N ALA A 59 -13.39 18.04 -28.21
CA ALA A 59 -12.40 17.03 -27.82
C ALA A 59 -12.29 16.89 -26.28
N ILE A 60 -12.46 18.01 -25.57
CA ILE A 60 -12.46 17.99 -24.09
C ILE A 60 -13.67 17.20 -23.56
N TRP A 61 -14.86 17.45 -24.11
CA TRP A 61 -16.06 16.74 -23.69
C TRP A 61 -16.01 15.26 -24.04
N LEU A 62 -15.46 14.88 -25.19
CA LEU A 62 -15.22 13.49 -25.56
C LEU A 62 -14.22 12.83 -24.59
N GLY A 63 -13.14 13.51 -24.24
CA GLY A 63 -12.15 13.02 -23.28
C GLY A 63 -12.74 12.84 -21.88
N LEU A 64 -13.51 13.82 -21.40
CA LEU A 64 -14.20 13.73 -20.10
C LEU A 64 -15.24 12.60 -20.08
N ALA A 65 -16.04 12.45 -21.15
CA ALA A 65 -17.03 11.37 -21.25
C ALA A 65 -16.36 9.99 -21.28
N ALA A 66 -15.29 9.83 -22.06
CA ALA A 66 -14.51 8.60 -22.11
C ALA A 66 -13.87 8.27 -20.76
N GLY A 67 -13.26 9.27 -20.10
CA GLY A 67 -12.68 9.12 -18.77
C GLY A 67 -13.72 8.74 -17.70
N LEU A 68 -14.89 9.39 -17.73
CA LEU A 68 -16.00 9.08 -16.83
C LEU A 68 -16.53 7.65 -17.06
N ALA A 69 -16.75 7.25 -18.32
CA ALA A 69 -17.22 5.92 -18.67
C ALA A 69 -16.23 4.84 -18.19
N LEU A 70 -14.93 5.04 -18.47
CA LEU A 70 -13.88 4.14 -18.00
C LEU A 70 -13.82 4.11 -16.48
N GLY A 71 -13.88 5.26 -15.81
CA GLY A 71 -13.87 5.37 -14.34
C GLY A 71 -15.03 4.61 -13.70
N VAL A 72 -16.25 4.74 -14.24
CA VAL A 72 -17.43 4.02 -13.75
C VAL A 72 -17.28 2.50 -13.94
N VAL A 73 -16.78 2.05 -15.10
CA VAL A 73 -16.53 0.63 -15.36
C VAL A 73 -15.50 0.08 -14.38
N LEU A 74 -14.38 0.77 -14.20
CA LEU A 74 -13.33 0.35 -13.27
C LEU A 74 -13.84 0.32 -11.83
N ALA A 75 -14.59 1.34 -11.38
CA ALA A 75 -15.13 1.40 -10.01
C ALA A 75 -16.11 0.25 -9.70
N ARG A 76 -16.82 -0.26 -10.71
CA ARG A 76 -17.76 -1.38 -10.54
C ARG A 76 -17.14 -2.76 -10.76
N ALA A 77 -16.10 -2.86 -11.57
CA ALA A 77 -15.48 -4.14 -11.96
C ALA A 77 -14.36 -4.56 -11.02
N VAL A 78 -13.73 -3.61 -10.29
CA VAL A 78 -12.58 -3.90 -9.43
C VAL A 78 -13.04 -4.55 -8.13
N ARG A 79 -12.52 -5.76 -7.87
CA ARG A 79 -12.73 -6.45 -6.60
C ARG A 79 -11.75 -5.92 -5.55
N MET A 80 -12.10 -6.01 -4.28
CA MET A 80 -11.27 -5.56 -3.15
C MET A 80 -9.85 -6.13 -3.18
N ILE A 81 -9.71 -7.42 -3.49
CA ILE A 81 -8.41 -8.08 -3.60
C ILE A 81 -7.50 -7.50 -4.71
N THR A 82 -8.09 -6.86 -5.72
CA THR A 82 -7.37 -6.22 -6.83
C THR A 82 -7.18 -4.72 -6.67
N MET A 83 -7.61 -4.13 -5.54
CA MET A 83 -7.46 -2.69 -5.26
C MET A 83 -6.01 -2.20 -5.35
N PRO A 84 -4.98 -2.90 -4.77
CA PRO A 84 -3.60 -2.42 -4.84
C PRO A 84 -3.08 -2.28 -6.27
N GLN A 85 -3.45 -3.21 -7.16
CA GLN A 85 -3.09 -3.15 -8.58
C GLN A 85 -3.75 -1.95 -9.25
N MET A 86 -5.01 -1.69 -8.92
CA MET A 86 -5.75 -0.56 -9.46
C MET A 86 -5.19 0.77 -8.99
N VAL A 87 -4.85 0.88 -7.70
CA VAL A 87 -4.19 2.08 -7.16
C VAL A 87 -2.87 2.33 -7.88
N GLY A 88 -2.03 1.29 -8.06
CA GLY A 88 -0.80 1.41 -8.84
C GLY A 88 -1.06 1.87 -10.28
N PHE A 89 -2.05 1.32 -10.95
CA PHE A 89 -2.43 1.70 -12.31
C PHE A 89 -2.88 3.16 -12.39
N LEU A 90 -3.77 3.60 -11.49
CA LEU A 90 -4.27 4.99 -11.45
C LEU A 90 -3.14 5.99 -11.12
N ASN A 91 -2.22 5.64 -10.23
CA ASN A 91 -1.02 6.45 -9.97
C ASN A 91 -0.18 6.63 -11.24
N GLY A 92 -0.03 5.56 -12.02
CA GLY A 92 0.65 5.63 -13.31
C GLY A 92 -0.06 6.58 -14.29
N LEU A 93 -1.37 6.48 -14.40
CA LEU A 93 -2.14 7.40 -15.27
C LEU A 93 -2.01 8.85 -14.80
N GLY A 94 -1.99 9.12 -13.49
CA GLY A 94 -1.75 10.46 -12.95
C GLY A 94 -0.35 10.98 -13.29
N GLY A 95 0.67 10.13 -13.22
CA GLY A 95 2.03 10.43 -13.67
C GLY A 95 2.09 10.73 -15.18
N ALA A 96 1.43 9.90 -15.99
CA ALA A 96 1.34 10.11 -17.44
C ALA A 96 0.65 11.43 -17.79
N ALA A 97 -0.47 11.75 -17.14
CA ALA A 97 -1.18 13.01 -17.34
C ALA A 97 -0.29 14.23 -17.05
N SER A 98 0.44 14.20 -15.93
CA SER A 98 1.40 15.25 -15.55
C SER A 98 2.54 15.38 -16.58
N ALA A 99 3.06 14.25 -17.07
CA ALA A 99 4.12 14.23 -18.07
C ALA A 99 3.61 14.78 -19.44
N ILE A 100 2.41 14.42 -19.85
CA ILE A 100 1.79 14.91 -21.09
C ILE A 100 1.55 16.42 -20.99
N ALA A 101 0.98 16.92 -19.89
CA ALA A 101 0.76 18.35 -19.67
C ALA A 101 2.09 19.11 -19.75
N ALA A 102 3.13 18.62 -19.09
CA ALA A 102 4.46 19.21 -19.13
C ALA A 102 5.08 19.17 -20.54
N TRP A 103 4.93 18.06 -21.26
CA TRP A 103 5.38 17.92 -22.63
C TRP A 103 4.73 18.96 -23.55
N LEU A 104 3.40 19.10 -23.48
CA LEU A 104 2.66 20.09 -24.27
C LEU A 104 3.09 21.52 -23.92
N THR A 105 3.33 21.82 -22.66
CA THR A 105 3.87 23.12 -22.23
C THR A 105 5.24 23.39 -22.87
N LEU A 106 6.16 22.43 -22.85
CA LEU A 106 7.50 22.60 -23.43
C LEU A 106 7.50 22.70 -24.96
N GLN A 107 6.50 22.13 -25.64
CA GLN A 107 6.33 22.24 -27.08
C GLN A 107 5.59 23.54 -27.53
N GLY A 108 4.91 24.19 -26.60
CA GLY A 108 4.13 25.39 -26.91
C GLY A 108 4.96 26.46 -27.58
N THR A 109 4.31 27.22 -28.49
CA THR A 109 4.92 28.33 -29.23
C THR A 109 5.04 29.62 -28.38
N ALA A 110 4.42 29.65 -27.22
CA ALA A 110 4.50 30.77 -26.30
C ALA A 110 5.92 30.92 -25.75
N ALA A 111 6.37 32.15 -25.56
CA ALA A 111 7.66 32.42 -24.92
C ALA A 111 7.60 32.03 -23.44
N LEU A 112 8.14 30.86 -23.12
CA LEU A 112 8.24 30.38 -21.76
C LEU A 112 9.38 31.08 -21.03
N ASN A 113 9.14 31.44 -19.78
CA ASN A 113 10.20 31.91 -18.89
C ASN A 113 11.04 30.71 -18.35
N THR A 114 12.21 31.01 -17.79
CA THR A 114 13.11 29.96 -17.27
C THR A 114 12.46 29.08 -16.19
N PHE A 115 11.59 29.65 -15.38
CA PHE A 115 10.89 28.91 -14.30
C PHE A 115 9.89 27.91 -14.91
N GLU A 116 9.10 28.33 -15.90
CA GLU A 116 8.13 27.44 -16.61
C GLU A 116 8.85 26.31 -17.35
N VAL A 117 9.98 26.60 -17.98
CA VAL A 117 10.80 25.56 -18.63
C VAL A 117 11.36 24.58 -17.63
N ALA A 118 11.92 25.07 -16.50
CA ALA A 118 12.50 24.21 -15.47
C ALA A 118 11.44 23.34 -14.79
N THR A 119 10.31 23.92 -14.43
CA THR A 119 9.20 23.18 -13.81
C THR A 119 8.54 22.23 -14.79
N GLY A 120 8.38 22.61 -16.05
CA GLY A 120 7.88 21.73 -17.12
C GLY A 120 8.80 20.53 -17.34
N ALA A 121 10.13 20.75 -17.44
CA ALA A 121 11.08 19.66 -17.59
C ALA A 121 11.09 18.72 -16.36
N LEU A 122 10.97 19.29 -15.15
CA LEU A 122 10.91 18.51 -13.91
C LEU A 122 9.60 17.73 -13.80
N ALA A 123 8.46 18.31 -14.18
CA ALA A 123 7.16 17.63 -14.22
C ALA A 123 7.17 16.47 -15.23
N LEU A 124 7.77 16.68 -16.41
CA LEU A 124 7.97 15.64 -17.42
C LEU A 124 8.77 14.47 -16.84
N CYS A 125 9.88 14.80 -16.16
CA CYS A 125 10.76 13.83 -15.52
C CYS A 125 10.03 13.00 -14.46
N VAL A 126 9.44 13.65 -13.44
CA VAL A 126 8.79 12.97 -12.32
C VAL A 126 7.53 12.23 -12.77
N GLY A 127 6.75 12.82 -13.68
CA GLY A 127 5.56 12.19 -14.24
C GLY A 127 5.87 10.91 -15.03
N ALA A 128 6.89 10.94 -15.89
CA ALA A 128 7.29 9.81 -16.71
C ALA A 128 7.85 8.65 -15.90
N LEU A 129 8.70 8.93 -14.91
CA LEU A 129 9.21 7.88 -13.99
C LEU A 129 8.10 7.27 -13.14
N THR A 130 7.16 8.11 -12.67
CA THR A 130 5.99 7.65 -11.90
C THR A 130 5.10 6.74 -12.74
N PHE A 131 4.87 7.11 -14.01
CA PHE A 131 4.11 6.27 -14.93
C PHE A 131 4.69 4.87 -15.07
N THR A 132 5.93 4.75 -15.50
CA THR A 132 6.53 3.42 -15.73
C THR A 132 6.78 2.63 -14.45
N GLY A 133 7.21 3.30 -13.38
CA GLY A 133 7.37 2.67 -12.08
C GLY A 133 6.05 2.08 -11.56
N SER A 134 4.96 2.82 -11.69
CA SER A 134 3.62 2.38 -11.30
C SER A 134 3.09 1.25 -12.18
N MET A 135 3.35 1.29 -13.50
CA MET A 135 2.96 0.18 -14.40
C MET A 135 3.69 -1.12 -14.05
N VAL A 136 4.99 -1.04 -13.73
CA VAL A 136 5.76 -2.21 -13.27
C VAL A 136 5.21 -2.72 -11.94
N ALA A 137 4.91 -1.84 -10.98
CA ALA A 137 4.36 -2.22 -9.69
C ALA A 137 2.97 -2.89 -9.85
N ALA A 138 2.07 -2.30 -10.63
CA ALA A 138 0.77 -2.87 -10.94
C ALA A 138 0.89 -4.23 -11.65
N GLY A 139 1.79 -4.35 -12.63
CA GLY A 139 2.04 -5.59 -13.35
C GLY A 139 2.57 -6.73 -12.47
N LYS A 140 3.43 -6.41 -11.49
CA LYS A 140 3.89 -7.39 -10.49
C LYS A 140 2.76 -7.85 -9.57
N LEU A 141 1.94 -6.93 -9.09
CA LEU A 141 0.79 -7.27 -8.25
C LEU A 141 -0.25 -8.08 -9.00
N GLN A 142 -0.47 -7.79 -10.29
CA GLN A 142 -1.36 -8.56 -11.16
C GLN A 142 -0.78 -9.92 -11.57
N ARG A 143 0.47 -10.21 -11.16
CA ARG A 143 1.22 -11.42 -11.56
C ARG A 143 1.50 -11.52 -13.07
N LEU A 144 1.40 -10.42 -13.81
CA LEU A 144 1.87 -10.32 -15.20
C LEU A 144 3.40 -10.34 -15.25
N LEU A 145 4.04 -9.84 -14.20
CA LEU A 145 5.48 -9.92 -13.96
C LEU A 145 5.74 -10.75 -12.70
N PRO A 146 6.91 -11.43 -12.62
CA PRO A 146 7.29 -12.16 -11.41
C PRO A 146 7.32 -11.25 -10.20
N GLN A 147 6.73 -11.69 -9.07
CA GLN A 147 6.72 -10.93 -7.81
C GLN A 147 8.09 -10.88 -7.13
N LYS A 148 8.98 -11.81 -7.49
CA LYS A 148 10.37 -11.81 -7.01
C LYS A 148 11.14 -10.61 -7.58
N PRO A 149 12.18 -10.11 -6.86
CA PRO A 149 13.07 -9.09 -7.39
C PRO A 149 13.66 -9.51 -8.74
N ILE A 150 13.50 -8.66 -9.76
CA ILE A 150 14.08 -8.87 -11.09
C ILE A 150 15.30 -7.96 -11.21
N ARG A 151 16.46 -8.53 -11.37
CA ARG A 151 17.71 -7.79 -11.58
C ARG A 151 18.28 -8.13 -12.93
N LEU A 152 18.51 -7.10 -13.73
CA LEU A 152 19.21 -7.21 -15.01
C LEU A 152 20.72 -7.33 -14.77
N PRO A 153 21.48 -7.89 -15.73
CA PRO A 153 22.93 -7.78 -15.69
C PRO A 153 23.35 -6.30 -15.58
N SER A 154 24.26 -5.99 -14.67
CA SER A 154 24.67 -4.60 -14.37
C SER A 154 23.54 -3.64 -14.01
N HIS A 155 22.45 -4.13 -13.38
CA HIS A 155 21.24 -3.37 -13.07
C HIS A 155 21.53 -2.03 -12.39
N GLN A 156 22.41 -2.04 -11.38
CA GLN A 156 22.76 -0.83 -10.64
C GLN A 156 23.46 0.21 -11.52
N MET A 157 24.34 -0.22 -12.41
CA MET A 157 25.01 0.67 -13.36
C MET A 157 24.01 1.28 -14.34
N LEU A 158 23.07 0.49 -14.86
CA LEU A 158 22.01 0.97 -15.76
C LEU A 158 21.08 1.97 -15.06
N ALA A 159 20.71 1.70 -13.82
CA ALA A 159 19.86 2.62 -13.03
C ALA A 159 20.59 3.95 -12.75
N VAL A 160 21.86 3.90 -12.36
CA VAL A 160 22.66 5.11 -12.15
C VAL A 160 22.88 5.87 -13.45
N ALA A 161 23.18 5.18 -14.56
CA ALA A 161 23.37 5.81 -15.85
C ALA A 161 22.09 6.50 -16.36
N SER A 162 20.93 5.84 -16.25
CA SER A 162 19.64 6.43 -16.63
C SER A 162 19.28 7.63 -15.74
N PHE A 163 19.54 7.55 -14.44
CA PHE A 163 19.34 8.65 -13.51
C PHE A 163 20.23 9.86 -13.83
N LEU A 164 21.52 9.64 -14.08
CA LEU A 164 22.45 10.72 -14.44
C LEU A 164 22.11 11.32 -15.81
N ALA A 165 21.76 10.50 -16.81
CA ALA A 165 21.31 10.98 -18.10
C ALA A 165 20.05 11.86 -17.99
N MET A 166 19.10 11.43 -17.18
CA MET A 166 17.88 12.17 -16.86
C MET A 166 18.20 13.51 -16.21
N LEU A 167 19.05 13.55 -15.18
CA LEU A 167 19.43 14.79 -14.49
C LEU A 167 20.19 15.73 -15.41
N LEU A 168 21.14 15.22 -16.19
CA LEU A 168 21.90 16.01 -17.13
C LEU A 168 20.98 16.62 -18.21
N SER A 169 20.10 15.83 -18.79
CA SER A 169 19.17 16.30 -19.81
C SER A 169 18.19 17.34 -19.24
N LEU A 170 17.74 17.19 -18.00
CA LEU A 170 16.90 18.16 -17.30
C LEU A 170 17.57 19.54 -17.23
N VAL A 171 18.87 19.58 -16.90
CA VAL A 171 19.65 20.82 -16.88
C VAL A 171 19.80 21.41 -18.29
N LEU A 172 20.05 20.54 -19.29
CA LEU A 172 20.25 20.96 -20.68
C LEU A 172 18.98 21.48 -21.35
N VAL A 173 17.79 21.01 -20.96
CA VAL A 173 16.49 21.57 -21.39
C VAL A 173 16.41 23.07 -21.10
N VAL A 174 16.92 23.48 -19.92
CA VAL A 174 16.92 24.90 -19.48
C VAL A 174 18.07 25.65 -20.07
N ALA A 175 19.28 25.06 -20.10
CA ALA A 175 20.52 25.72 -20.51
C ALA A 175 20.62 25.95 -22.03
N LEU A 176 19.99 25.13 -22.85
CA LEU A 176 20.09 25.14 -24.32
C LEU A 176 18.73 25.32 -25.00
N PRO A 177 18.16 26.54 -25.02
CA PRO A 177 16.82 26.78 -25.56
C PRO A 177 16.64 26.33 -27.01
N GLY A 178 17.67 26.45 -27.85
CA GLY A 178 17.62 26.03 -29.26
C GLY A 178 17.51 24.51 -29.47
N GLN A 179 17.80 23.71 -28.43
CA GLN A 179 17.72 22.25 -28.47
C GLN A 179 16.75 21.69 -27.41
N ARG A 180 15.87 22.53 -26.90
CA ARG A 180 14.93 22.21 -25.80
C ARG A 180 14.19 20.88 -26.05
N LEU A 181 13.61 20.70 -27.20
CA LEU A 181 12.82 19.51 -27.53
C LEU A 181 13.68 18.24 -27.56
N LEU A 182 14.91 18.33 -28.08
CA LEU A 182 15.83 17.18 -28.07
C LEU A 182 16.11 16.72 -26.64
N PHE A 183 16.47 17.66 -25.75
CA PHE A 183 16.76 17.31 -24.36
C PHE A 183 15.49 16.93 -23.59
N ALA A 184 14.32 17.48 -23.92
CA ALA A 184 13.04 17.04 -23.37
C ALA A 184 12.73 15.58 -23.75
N VAL A 185 13.01 15.16 -25.00
CA VAL A 185 12.89 13.74 -25.40
C VAL A 185 13.86 12.86 -24.61
N ILE A 186 15.12 13.29 -24.46
CA ILE A 186 16.11 12.52 -23.67
C ILE A 186 15.69 12.42 -22.19
N THR A 187 15.16 13.50 -21.61
CA THR A 187 14.58 13.51 -20.26
C THR A 187 13.43 12.52 -20.15
N LEU A 188 12.50 12.54 -21.11
CA LEU A 188 11.36 11.62 -21.15
C LEU A 188 11.83 10.16 -21.19
N LEU A 189 12.69 9.82 -22.16
CA LEU A 189 13.16 8.44 -22.34
C LEU A 189 14.01 7.96 -21.15
N GLY A 190 14.88 8.81 -20.61
CA GLY A 190 15.68 8.54 -19.43
C GLY A 190 14.81 8.31 -18.19
N SER A 191 13.75 9.12 -18.01
CA SER A 191 12.80 8.98 -16.90
C SER A 191 11.94 7.74 -17.00
N LEU A 192 11.46 7.40 -18.21
CA LEU A 192 10.74 6.15 -18.46
C LEU A 192 11.61 4.94 -18.16
N ALA A 193 12.86 4.94 -18.61
CA ALA A 193 13.81 3.87 -18.35
C ALA A 193 14.13 3.76 -16.85
N PHE A 194 14.41 4.88 -16.18
CA PHE A 194 14.68 4.90 -14.76
C PHE A 194 13.50 4.40 -13.92
N GLY A 195 12.26 4.79 -14.25
CA GLY A 195 11.07 4.30 -13.56
C GLY A 195 10.91 2.77 -13.62
N VAL A 196 11.19 2.17 -14.79
CA VAL A 196 11.24 0.70 -14.94
C VAL A 196 12.35 0.11 -14.08
N LEU A 197 13.57 0.61 -14.22
CA LEU A 197 14.74 0.10 -13.51
C LEU A 197 14.60 0.27 -11.99
N PHE A 198 13.92 1.29 -11.52
CA PHE A 198 13.63 1.52 -10.11
C PHE A 198 12.65 0.47 -9.54
N ALA A 199 11.58 0.13 -10.28
CA ALA A 199 10.53 -0.73 -9.77
C ALA A 199 10.81 -2.25 -9.97
N LEU A 200 11.66 -2.63 -10.92
CA LEU A 200 11.98 -4.03 -11.20
C LEU A 200 12.61 -4.79 -10.03
N PRO A 201 13.56 -4.25 -9.25
CA PRO A 201 14.21 -4.98 -8.16
C PRO A 201 13.34 -5.06 -6.89
N VAL A 202 12.23 -4.34 -6.83
CA VAL A 202 11.34 -4.34 -5.65
C VAL A 202 10.58 -5.67 -5.58
N GLY A 203 10.69 -6.35 -4.45
CA GLY A 203 9.97 -7.60 -4.17
C GLY A 203 8.51 -7.36 -3.74
N GLY A 204 7.71 -8.44 -3.74
CA GLY A 204 6.30 -8.39 -3.36
C GLY A 204 6.04 -7.86 -1.95
N ALA A 205 6.95 -8.15 -1.01
CA ALA A 205 6.88 -7.67 0.37
C ALA A 205 6.99 -6.14 0.48
N ASP A 206 7.90 -5.52 -0.29
CA ASP A 206 8.14 -4.08 -0.26
C ASP A 206 7.20 -3.30 -1.21
N MET A 207 6.32 -4.01 -1.94
CA MET A 207 5.44 -3.42 -2.94
C MET A 207 4.45 -2.39 -2.35
N PRO A 208 3.84 -2.59 -1.17
CA PRO A 208 2.96 -1.59 -0.56
C PRO A 208 3.67 -0.26 -0.32
N ILE A 209 4.90 -0.27 0.19
CA ILE A 209 5.71 0.94 0.38
C ILE A 209 6.00 1.62 -0.96
N THR A 210 6.34 0.83 -1.98
CA THR A 210 6.64 1.35 -3.32
C THR A 210 5.42 2.01 -3.96
N ILE A 211 4.22 1.43 -3.83
CA ILE A 211 2.97 2.02 -4.33
C ILE A 211 2.66 3.33 -3.61
N SER A 212 2.82 3.36 -2.29
CA SER A 212 2.63 4.58 -1.49
C SER A 212 3.59 5.69 -1.92
N LEU A 213 4.87 5.36 -2.16
CA LEU A 213 5.86 6.30 -2.68
C LEU A 213 5.50 6.81 -4.08
N LEU A 214 5.09 5.91 -4.98
CA LEU A 214 4.67 6.28 -6.33
C LEU A 214 3.39 7.13 -6.33
N ASN A 215 2.49 6.92 -5.37
CA ASN A 215 1.35 7.81 -5.16
C ASN A 215 1.81 9.22 -4.74
N SER A 216 2.76 9.30 -3.82
CA SER A 216 3.38 10.57 -3.43
C SER A 216 4.03 11.28 -4.61
N THR A 217 4.83 10.54 -5.42
CA THR A 217 5.48 11.12 -6.62
C THR A 217 4.48 11.55 -7.69
N SER A 218 3.34 10.87 -7.83
CA SER A 218 2.24 11.31 -8.70
C SER A 218 1.68 12.67 -8.26
N GLY A 219 1.44 12.85 -6.96
CA GLY A 219 1.01 14.14 -6.41
C GLY A 219 2.05 15.26 -6.62
N VAL A 220 3.33 14.96 -6.37
CA VAL A 220 4.44 15.89 -6.62
C VAL A 220 4.53 16.26 -8.10
N ALA A 221 4.40 15.28 -9.02
CA ALA A 221 4.39 15.55 -10.46
C ALA A 221 3.26 16.50 -10.86
N ALA A 222 2.05 16.30 -10.31
CA ALA A 222 0.91 17.16 -10.54
C ALA A 222 1.14 18.58 -10.01
N ALA A 223 1.73 18.73 -8.80
CA ALA A 223 2.07 20.04 -8.24
C ALA A 223 3.07 20.80 -9.13
N ILE A 224 4.12 20.10 -9.58
CA ILE A 224 5.14 20.72 -10.44
C ILE A 224 4.56 21.04 -11.82
N ALA A 225 3.70 20.18 -12.40
CA ALA A 225 2.98 20.48 -13.63
C ALA A 225 2.10 21.73 -13.45
N GLY A 226 1.41 21.85 -12.31
CA GLY A 226 0.65 23.04 -11.95
C GLY A 226 1.49 24.31 -11.95
N MET A 227 2.73 24.26 -11.45
CA MET A 227 3.67 25.40 -11.50
C MET A 227 4.04 25.74 -12.95
N ALA A 228 4.24 24.74 -13.80
CA ALA A 228 4.59 24.96 -15.21
C ALA A 228 3.47 25.61 -16.03
N ILE A 229 2.21 25.28 -15.73
CA ILE A 229 1.02 25.81 -16.42
C ILE A 229 0.38 27.00 -15.71
N GLY A 230 0.89 27.42 -14.54
CA GLY A 230 0.36 28.53 -13.74
C GLY A 230 -0.98 28.22 -13.04
N ASP A 231 -1.28 26.95 -12.76
CA ASP A 231 -2.50 26.53 -12.05
C ASP A 231 -2.26 26.33 -10.57
N VAL A 232 -2.63 27.32 -9.74
CA VAL A 232 -2.44 27.34 -8.29
C VAL A 232 -3.23 26.22 -7.60
N LEU A 233 -4.40 25.88 -8.11
CA LEU A 233 -5.21 24.80 -7.52
C LEU A 233 -4.52 23.44 -7.70
N LEU A 234 -3.99 23.16 -8.89
CA LEU A 234 -3.25 21.94 -9.18
C LEU A 234 -1.97 21.86 -8.32
N VAL A 235 -1.26 22.99 -8.13
CA VAL A 235 -0.12 23.07 -7.21
C VAL A 235 -0.53 22.70 -5.79
N SER A 236 -1.60 23.29 -5.29
CA SER A 236 -2.05 23.09 -3.91
C SER A 236 -2.50 21.63 -3.67
N VAL A 237 -3.39 21.12 -4.51
CA VAL A 237 -3.93 19.76 -4.37
C VAL A 237 -2.83 18.71 -4.60
N GLY A 238 -2.00 18.89 -5.63
CA GLY A 238 -0.87 17.99 -5.88
C GLY A 238 0.14 17.98 -4.73
N GLY A 239 0.44 19.15 -4.16
CA GLY A 239 1.30 19.28 -2.98
C GLY A 239 0.75 18.57 -1.74
N ILE A 240 -0.56 18.70 -1.48
CA ILE A 240 -1.25 18.01 -0.38
C ILE A 240 -1.16 16.49 -0.56
N VAL A 241 -1.49 15.99 -1.75
CA VAL A 241 -1.44 14.55 -2.06
C VAL A 241 0.00 14.03 -1.98
N GLY A 242 0.96 14.78 -2.52
CA GLY A 242 2.38 14.42 -2.47
C GLY A 242 2.91 14.34 -1.04
N ALA A 243 2.61 15.32 -0.20
CA ALA A 243 3.04 15.36 1.20
C ALA A 243 2.38 14.24 2.03
N SER A 244 1.06 14.06 1.91
CA SER A 244 0.33 13.02 2.65
C SER A 244 0.79 11.62 2.23
N GLY A 245 1.04 11.39 0.94
CA GLY A 245 1.57 10.12 0.42
C GLY A 245 2.98 9.82 0.94
N LEU A 246 3.85 10.84 1.07
CA LEU A 246 5.19 10.67 1.65
C LEU A 246 5.15 10.33 3.14
N LEU A 247 4.27 11.00 3.90
CA LEU A 247 4.05 10.68 5.31
C LEU A 247 3.57 9.24 5.49
N LEU A 248 2.59 8.80 4.68
CA LEU A 248 2.12 7.42 4.69
C LEU A 248 3.25 6.44 4.35
N THR A 249 4.09 6.75 3.35
CA THR A 249 5.25 5.93 3.00
C THR A 249 6.22 5.77 4.17
N GLN A 250 6.48 6.86 4.92
CA GLN A 250 7.36 6.82 6.11
C GLN A 250 6.76 5.97 7.24
N ILE A 251 5.46 6.12 7.51
CA ILE A 251 4.74 5.29 8.49
C ILE A 251 4.83 3.80 8.11
N MET A 252 4.62 3.48 6.83
CA MET A 252 4.73 2.10 6.34
C MET A 252 6.16 1.56 6.44
N CYS A 253 7.17 2.38 6.13
CA CYS A 253 8.57 2.00 6.31
C CYS A 253 8.86 1.64 7.78
N HIS A 254 8.32 2.45 8.71
CA HIS A 254 8.48 2.19 10.15
C HIS A 254 7.77 0.91 10.58
N ALA A 255 6.51 0.75 10.19
CA ALA A 255 5.71 -0.44 10.51
C ALA A 255 6.30 -1.75 9.96
N MET A 256 7.06 -1.69 8.86
CA MET A 256 7.74 -2.85 8.26
C MET A 256 9.22 -2.95 8.65
N ASN A 257 9.70 -2.12 9.58
CA ASN A 257 11.12 -1.99 9.93
C ASN A 257 12.05 -1.87 8.69
N ARG A 258 11.63 -1.08 7.70
CA ARG A 258 12.35 -0.89 6.44
C ARG A 258 12.84 0.55 6.33
N LYS A 259 14.01 0.73 5.77
CA LYS A 259 14.52 2.06 5.42
C LYS A 259 14.15 2.38 3.97
N LEU A 260 13.49 3.52 3.75
CA LEU A 260 13.12 3.97 2.41
C LEU A 260 14.33 4.00 1.46
N SER A 261 15.51 4.43 1.95
CA SER A 261 16.75 4.43 1.16
C SER A 261 17.19 3.03 0.72
N ALA A 262 16.93 1.99 1.51
CA ALA A 262 17.26 0.62 1.14
C ALA A 262 16.36 0.12 0.00
N ILE A 263 15.07 0.47 0.03
CA ILE A 263 14.10 0.15 -1.02
C ILE A 263 14.46 0.89 -2.32
N LEU A 264 14.76 2.20 -2.22
CA LEU A 264 15.15 3.05 -3.35
C LEU A 264 16.43 2.56 -4.04
N LEU A 265 17.40 2.04 -3.27
CA LEU A 265 18.67 1.51 -3.81
C LEU A 265 18.58 0.05 -4.23
N GLY A 266 17.39 -0.55 -4.18
CA GLY A 266 17.21 -1.98 -4.49
C GLY A 266 18.02 -2.92 -3.57
N LYS A 267 18.42 -2.42 -2.39
CA LYS A 267 19.06 -3.23 -1.34
C LYS A 267 17.96 -3.99 -0.56
N GLY A 268 17.07 -4.63 -1.30
CA GLY A 268 16.15 -5.62 -0.74
C GLY A 268 16.95 -6.75 -0.14
N THR A 269 16.33 -7.49 0.76
CA THR A 269 16.85 -8.67 1.47
C THR A 269 17.31 -9.79 0.50
N ASP A 270 18.38 -9.56 -0.24
CA ASP A 270 18.90 -10.52 -1.22
C ASP A 270 19.99 -11.45 -0.69
N LYS A 271 20.31 -11.31 0.54
CA LYS A 271 20.93 -12.40 1.27
C LYS A 271 19.92 -12.81 2.34
N PRO A 272 19.38 -14.03 2.29
CA PRO A 272 19.15 -14.71 3.54
C PRO A 272 20.47 -14.52 4.28
N ALA A 273 20.49 -13.76 5.37
CA ALA A 273 21.60 -13.87 6.29
C ALA A 273 21.82 -15.36 6.42
N PRO A 274 23.09 -15.89 6.33
CA PRO A 274 23.31 -17.27 6.62
C PRO A 274 22.62 -17.47 7.97
N VAL A 275 21.51 -18.22 7.93
CA VAL A 275 20.85 -18.66 9.15
C VAL A 275 21.99 -19.28 9.92
N PRO A 276 22.45 -18.70 11.05
CA PRO A 276 23.37 -19.42 11.90
C PRO A 276 22.68 -20.76 12.10
N PRO A 277 23.35 -21.91 11.89
CA PRO A 277 22.72 -23.17 12.16
C PRO A 277 22.08 -23.00 13.54
N VAL A 278 20.75 -23.12 13.58
CA VAL A 278 20.03 -23.14 14.85
C VAL A 278 20.71 -24.25 15.60
N GLN A 279 21.69 -23.87 16.41
CA GLN A 279 22.20 -24.81 17.41
C GLN A 279 20.94 -25.13 18.20
N PRO A 280 20.55 -26.41 18.28
CA PRO A 280 19.50 -26.76 19.18
C PRO A 280 19.94 -26.15 20.52
N VAL A 281 19.23 -25.15 20.99
CA VAL A 281 19.36 -24.68 22.36
C VAL A 281 18.93 -25.90 23.13
N ILE A 282 19.93 -26.64 23.59
CA ILE A 282 19.75 -27.65 24.63
C ILE A 282 19.47 -26.80 25.87
N GLU A 283 18.24 -26.33 25.99
CA GLU A 283 17.72 -25.93 27.28
C GLU A 283 17.84 -27.18 28.15
N THR A 284 18.77 -27.13 29.10
CA THR A 284 18.81 -28.08 30.19
C THR A 284 17.39 -28.14 30.74
N PRO A 285 16.74 -29.31 30.76
CA PRO A 285 15.36 -29.40 31.22
C PRO A 285 15.31 -28.86 32.64
N ALA A 286 14.60 -27.75 32.85
CA ALA A 286 14.07 -27.44 34.18
C ALA A 286 13.24 -28.66 34.64
N PRO A 287 13.24 -29.01 35.96
CA PRO A 287 12.58 -30.20 36.41
C PRO A 287 11.17 -30.26 35.94
N VAL A 288 10.89 -31.30 35.15
CA VAL A 288 9.56 -31.60 34.62
C VAL A 288 8.67 -31.86 35.85
N VAL A 289 7.86 -30.85 36.18
CA VAL A 289 6.60 -31.11 36.85
C VAL A 289 5.82 -31.96 35.87
N GLU A 290 5.44 -33.18 36.23
CA GLU A 290 4.53 -34.02 35.44
C GLU A 290 3.24 -33.25 35.22
N ALA A 291 3.23 -32.43 34.13
CA ALA A 291 2.03 -31.85 33.58
C ALA A 291 1.32 -33.02 32.87
N GLU A 292 0.11 -33.34 33.32
CA GLU A 292 -0.83 -34.23 32.61
C GLU A 292 -0.76 -33.95 31.12
N LEU A 293 -0.62 -35.03 30.32
CA LEU A 293 -0.65 -34.96 28.88
C LEU A 293 -1.89 -34.13 28.45
N PRO A 294 -1.71 -33.00 27.71
CA PRO A 294 -2.84 -32.21 27.36
C PRO A 294 -3.82 -33.06 26.57
N PRO A 295 -5.14 -32.90 26.81
CA PRO A 295 -6.17 -33.63 26.08
C PRO A 295 -6.01 -33.43 24.57
N PRO A 296 -6.48 -34.37 23.73
CA PRO A 296 -6.38 -34.25 22.30
C PRO A 296 -6.92 -32.88 21.84
N LYS A 297 -6.16 -32.17 21.03
CA LYS A 297 -6.47 -30.81 20.59
C LYS A 297 -7.71 -30.84 19.67
N ASP A 298 -8.86 -30.52 20.24
CA ASP A 298 -10.12 -30.38 19.51
C ASP A 298 -10.42 -28.89 19.29
N ALA A 299 -10.47 -28.48 18.02
CA ALA A 299 -10.75 -27.08 17.63
C ALA A 299 -12.11 -26.62 18.13
N ALA A 300 -13.13 -27.48 18.04
CA ALA A 300 -14.49 -27.15 18.49
C ALA A 300 -14.53 -26.97 20.02
N GLN A 301 -13.81 -27.79 20.76
CA GLN A 301 -13.71 -27.66 22.21
C GLN A 301 -12.99 -26.36 22.59
N TRP A 302 -11.90 -26.01 21.92
CA TRP A 302 -11.19 -24.76 22.19
C TRP A 302 -12.04 -23.53 21.96
N ILE A 303 -12.83 -23.55 20.88
CA ILE A 303 -13.78 -22.47 20.56
C ILE A 303 -14.89 -22.41 21.63
N ASN A 304 -15.41 -23.56 22.07
CA ASN A 304 -16.49 -23.61 23.08
C ASN A 304 -16.03 -23.12 24.45
N ASP A 305 -14.81 -23.49 24.88
CA ASP A 305 -14.28 -23.15 26.19
C ASP A 305 -13.89 -21.67 26.33
N ALA A 306 -13.43 -21.04 25.23
CA ALA A 306 -12.98 -19.65 25.24
C ALA A 306 -14.12 -18.67 25.48
N GLN A 307 -13.92 -17.64 26.28
CA GLN A 307 -14.84 -16.52 26.49
C GLN A 307 -14.36 -15.26 25.79
N ASP A 308 -13.06 -14.98 25.82
CA ASP A 308 -12.42 -13.88 25.10
C ASP A 308 -11.64 -14.42 23.90
N VAL A 309 -12.07 -14.03 22.70
CA VAL A 309 -11.54 -14.51 21.43
C VAL A 309 -11.02 -13.34 20.61
N VAL A 310 -9.77 -13.44 20.17
CA VAL A 310 -9.18 -12.48 19.23
C VAL A 310 -8.95 -13.14 17.86
N ILE A 311 -9.51 -12.54 16.81
CA ILE A 311 -9.34 -13.00 15.44
C ILE A 311 -8.30 -12.13 14.74
N ILE A 312 -7.27 -12.77 14.17
CA ILE A 312 -6.17 -12.10 13.48
C ILE A 312 -6.26 -12.38 11.98
N PRO A 313 -6.85 -11.48 11.20
CA PRO A 313 -6.96 -11.65 9.75
C PRO A 313 -5.63 -11.32 9.06
N GLY A 314 -5.22 -12.17 8.13
CA GLY A 314 -4.03 -11.99 7.32
C GLY A 314 -4.30 -12.03 5.82
N TYR A 315 -3.21 -11.97 5.04
CA TYR A 315 -3.31 -11.98 3.59
C TYR A 315 -3.92 -13.29 3.02
N GLY A 316 -3.70 -14.42 3.67
CA GLY A 316 -4.30 -15.71 3.30
C GLY A 316 -5.83 -15.67 3.34
N MET A 317 -6.42 -15.00 4.35
CA MET A 317 -7.87 -14.76 4.41
C MET A 317 -8.37 -13.99 3.16
N ALA A 318 -7.65 -12.94 2.77
CA ALA A 318 -7.99 -12.17 1.56
C ALA A 318 -7.85 -13.02 0.28
N LEU A 319 -6.83 -13.86 0.20
CA LEU A 319 -6.55 -14.69 -0.97
C LEU A 319 -7.61 -15.77 -1.19
N SER A 320 -8.08 -16.40 -0.12
CA SER A 320 -9.14 -17.42 -0.13
C SER A 320 -10.56 -16.83 -0.13
N GLN A 321 -10.69 -15.51 -0.04
CA GLN A 321 -11.97 -14.79 0.11
C GLN A 321 -12.78 -15.32 1.31
N ALA A 322 -12.09 -15.60 2.42
CA ALA A 322 -12.68 -16.20 3.61
C ALA A 322 -13.41 -15.20 4.52
N GLN A 323 -13.46 -13.89 4.17
CA GLN A 323 -14.10 -12.86 5.00
C GLN A 323 -15.56 -13.17 5.36
N HIS A 324 -16.30 -13.83 4.46
CA HIS A 324 -17.69 -14.24 4.75
C HIS A 324 -17.77 -15.35 5.79
N ALA A 325 -16.86 -16.33 5.75
CA ALA A 325 -16.77 -17.37 6.77
C ALA A 325 -16.30 -16.80 8.12
N VAL A 326 -15.40 -15.81 8.09
CA VAL A 326 -15.00 -15.06 9.29
C VAL A 326 -16.18 -14.32 9.92
N LYS A 327 -17.04 -13.71 9.10
CA LYS A 327 -18.28 -13.08 9.60
C LYS A 327 -19.22 -14.10 10.25
N GLN A 328 -19.40 -15.27 9.64
CA GLN A 328 -20.22 -16.32 10.23
C GLN A 328 -19.66 -16.79 11.57
N LEU A 329 -18.33 -16.98 11.67
CA LEU A 329 -17.66 -17.32 12.91
C LEU A 329 -17.88 -16.22 13.98
N TYR A 330 -17.70 -14.96 13.62
CA TYR A 330 -17.95 -13.82 14.49
C TYR A 330 -19.40 -13.82 15.02
N ASP A 331 -20.39 -14.03 14.14
CA ASP A 331 -21.80 -14.01 14.50
C ASP A 331 -22.17 -15.20 15.42
N GLN A 332 -21.58 -16.39 15.19
CA GLN A 332 -21.78 -17.53 16.07
C GLN A 332 -21.17 -17.31 17.45
N LEU A 333 -19.95 -16.82 17.52
CA LEU A 333 -19.27 -16.56 18.79
C LEU A 333 -19.96 -15.47 19.60
N THR A 334 -20.33 -14.36 18.97
CA THR A 334 -21.08 -13.27 19.63
C THR A 334 -22.49 -13.69 20.01
N GLY A 335 -23.17 -14.49 19.17
CA GLY A 335 -24.46 -15.09 19.48
C GLY A 335 -24.41 -16.06 20.66
N ALA A 336 -23.27 -16.70 20.91
CA ALA A 336 -22.99 -17.52 22.09
C ALA A 336 -22.59 -16.69 23.34
N GLY A 337 -22.59 -15.34 23.25
CA GLY A 337 -22.27 -14.45 24.35
C GLY A 337 -20.78 -14.25 24.63
N LYS A 338 -19.89 -14.62 23.69
CA LYS A 338 -18.45 -14.45 23.81
C LYS A 338 -18.01 -13.04 23.42
N CYS A 339 -16.92 -12.57 24.03
CA CYS A 339 -16.25 -11.34 23.62
C CYS A 339 -15.37 -11.64 22.39
N VAL A 340 -15.63 -10.99 21.25
CA VAL A 340 -14.85 -11.21 20.02
C VAL A 340 -14.27 -9.90 19.53
N ARG A 341 -12.96 -9.86 19.38
CA ARG A 341 -12.19 -8.71 18.91
C ARG A 341 -11.36 -9.10 17.68
N PHE A 342 -11.06 -8.15 16.81
CA PHE A 342 -10.17 -8.34 15.68
C PHE A 342 -8.88 -7.57 15.91
N ALA A 343 -7.75 -8.25 15.84
CA ALA A 343 -6.43 -7.64 15.91
C ALA A 343 -5.89 -7.36 14.50
N ILE A 344 -5.77 -6.10 14.17
CA ILE A 344 -5.35 -5.67 12.84
C ILE A 344 -3.90 -5.22 12.87
N HIS A 345 -3.07 -5.90 12.07
CA HIS A 345 -1.71 -5.44 11.86
C HIS A 345 -1.67 -4.42 10.72
N PRO A 346 -0.98 -3.26 10.89
CA PRO A 346 -1.02 -2.16 9.92
C PRO A 346 -0.52 -2.53 8.52
N VAL A 347 0.33 -3.55 8.41
CA VAL A 347 0.86 -4.03 7.13
C VAL A 347 0.32 -5.41 6.71
N ALA A 348 -0.68 -5.95 7.41
CA ALA A 348 -1.35 -7.17 6.98
C ALA A 348 -2.03 -6.94 5.62
N GLY A 349 -1.73 -7.81 4.65
CA GLY A 349 -2.30 -7.70 3.30
C GLY A 349 -1.35 -7.13 2.26
N ARG A 350 -1.86 -6.32 1.33
CA ARG A 350 -1.11 -5.72 0.22
C ARG A 350 -1.22 -4.21 0.13
N MET A 351 -1.94 -3.59 1.02
CA MET A 351 -2.08 -2.14 1.14
C MET A 351 -2.46 -1.79 2.58
N PRO A 352 -2.20 -0.56 3.05
CA PRO A 352 -2.66 -0.10 4.35
C PRO A 352 -4.18 -0.26 4.48
N GLY A 353 -4.64 -0.76 5.63
CA GLY A 353 -6.06 -0.95 5.90
C GLY A 353 -6.73 -2.07 5.08
N HIS A 354 -5.96 -2.95 4.41
CA HIS A 354 -6.52 -4.03 3.59
C HIS A 354 -7.49 -4.90 4.40
N MET A 355 -7.12 -5.29 5.63
CA MET A 355 -7.98 -6.11 6.48
C MET A 355 -9.22 -5.37 6.94
N ASN A 356 -9.09 -4.08 7.31
CA ASN A 356 -10.22 -3.23 7.70
C ASN A 356 -11.28 -3.17 6.60
N VAL A 357 -10.84 -3.01 5.35
CA VAL A 357 -11.74 -2.93 4.19
C VAL A 357 -12.45 -4.26 3.94
N LEU A 358 -11.75 -5.41 4.04
CA LEU A 358 -12.36 -6.73 3.86
C LEU A 358 -13.37 -7.08 4.96
N LEU A 359 -13.08 -6.67 6.20
CA LEU A 359 -13.99 -6.89 7.32
C LEU A 359 -15.20 -5.96 7.25
N ALA A 360 -15.01 -4.72 6.77
CA ALA A 360 -16.12 -3.79 6.52
C ALA A 360 -17.03 -4.27 5.38
N GLU A 361 -16.51 -4.96 4.35
CA GLU A 361 -17.30 -5.55 3.26
C GLU A 361 -18.34 -6.55 3.77
N VAL A 362 -18.06 -7.22 4.88
CA VAL A 362 -18.93 -8.22 5.50
C VAL A 362 -19.61 -7.70 6.78
N ASP A 363 -19.71 -6.39 6.94
CA ASP A 363 -20.40 -5.73 8.05
C ASP A 363 -19.88 -6.14 9.45
N ILE A 364 -18.57 -6.31 9.63
CA ILE A 364 -17.97 -6.39 10.96
C ILE A 364 -17.98 -4.97 11.56
N PRO A 365 -18.53 -4.79 12.80
CA PRO A 365 -18.54 -3.49 13.45
C PRO A 365 -17.12 -2.96 13.64
N TYR A 366 -16.91 -1.69 13.30
CA TYR A 366 -15.58 -1.09 13.36
C TYR A 366 -15.03 -1.00 14.79
N ASP A 367 -15.89 -0.87 15.77
CA ASP A 367 -15.52 -0.85 17.19
C ASP A 367 -14.90 -2.17 17.67
N MET A 368 -15.01 -3.25 16.87
CA MET A 368 -14.38 -4.53 17.14
C MET A 368 -13.00 -4.68 16.49
N LEU A 369 -12.57 -3.68 15.71
CA LEU A 369 -11.26 -3.68 15.04
C LEU A 369 -10.26 -2.89 15.89
N PHE A 370 -9.31 -3.59 16.47
CA PHE A 370 -8.26 -3.02 17.31
C PHE A 370 -6.93 -3.00 16.57
N GLU A 371 -6.20 -1.90 16.68
CA GLU A 371 -4.84 -1.83 16.16
C GLU A 371 -3.87 -2.61 17.08
N MET A 372 -2.72 -2.97 16.53
CA MET A 372 -1.71 -3.75 17.22
C MET A 372 -1.29 -3.15 18.57
N ASP A 373 -1.11 -1.82 18.62
CA ASP A 373 -0.67 -1.11 19.82
C ASP A 373 -1.74 -1.12 20.94
N ASP A 374 -3.01 -1.27 20.56
CA ASP A 374 -4.13 -1.34 21.51
C ASP A 374 -4.38 -2.77 22.00
N ILE A 375 -4.15 -3.79 21.17
CA ILE A 375 -4.48 -5.18 21.49
C ILE A 375 -3.32 -5.93 22.15
N ASN A 376 -2.06 -5.68 21.76
CA ASN A 376 -0.89 -6.37 22.30
C ASN A 376 -0.78 -6.28 23.83
N PRO A 377 -1.08 -5.13 24.51
CA PRO A 377 -1.03 -5.04 25.96
C PRO A 377 -2.02 -5.95 26.71
N THR A 378 -3.07 -6.42 26.02
CA THR A 378 -4.11 -7.28 26.62
C THR A 378 -4.08 -8.71 26.05
N MET A 379 -3.06 -9.06 25.27
CA MET A 379 -3.02 -10.36 24.59
C MET A 379 -2.86 -11.54 25.57
N ASP A 380 -2.29 -11.33 26.72
CA ASP A 380 -2.15 -12.32 27.81
C ASP A 380 -3.47 -12.62 28.54
N GLU A 381 -4.47 -11.76 28.40
CA GLU A 381 -5.82 -11.96 28.93
C GLU A 381 -6.73 -12.74 27.96
N VAL A 382 -6.28 -12.94 26.71
CA VAL A 382 -7.05 -13.59 25.65
C VAL A 382 -7.05 -15.11 25.84
N ASP A 383 -8.23 -15.73 25.88
CA ASP A 383 -8.36 -17.19 26.00
C ASP A 383 -7.94 -17.90 24.72
N LEU A 384 -8.34 -17.35 23.54
CA LEU A 384 -8.09 -17.96 22.24
C LEU A 384 -7.79 -16.91 21.17
N ALA A 385 -6.61 -16.98 20.57
CA ALA A 385 -6.23 -16.25 19.39
C ALA A 385 -6.42 -17.11 18.13
N ILE A 386 -7.24 -16.66 17.17
CA ILE A 386 -7.50 -17.35 15.90
C ILE A 386 -6.80 -16.60 14.77
N VAL A 387 -5.71 -17.14 14.29
CA VAL A 387 -4.91 -16.56 13.20
C VAL A 387 -5.40 -17.12 11.86
N ILE A 388 -5.83 -16.24 10.95
CA ILE A 388 -6.42 -16.65 9.66
C ILE A 388 -5.59 -16.10 8.51
N GLY A 389 -4.74 -16.94 7.96
CA GLY A 389 -3.91 -16.57 6.80
C GLY A 389 -2.86 -15.50 7.08
N ALA A 390 -2.36 -15.39 8.33
CA ALA A 390 -1.25 -14.53 8.72
C ALA A 390 -0.03 -15.37 9.09
N ASN A 391 1.18 -14.88 8.80
CA ASN A 391 2.43 -15.53 9.13
C ASN A 391 3.44 -14.53 9.72
N ASP A 392 4.11 -13.72 8.88
CA ASP A 392 5.17 -12.80 9.35
C ASP A 392 4.68 -11.82 10.43
N VAL A 393 3.44 -11.34 10.34
CA VAL A 393 2.84 -10.36 11.26
C VAL A 393 2.52 -10.91 12.65
N VAL A 394 2.62 -12.23 12.83
CA VAL A 394 2.45 -12.93 14.13
C VAL A 394 3.69 -13.75 14.47
N ASN A 395 4.82 -13.54 13.80
CA ASN A 395 6.02 -14.35 13.97
C ASN A 395 6.88 -13.84 15.13
N PRO A 396 7.02 -14.59 16.24
CA PRO A 396 7.82 -14.19 17.39
C PRO A 396 9.31 -14.03 17.09
N ALA A 397 9.80 -14.63 15.99
CA ALA A 397 11.19 -14.45 15.56
C ALA A 397 11.53 -12.99 15.24
N ALA A 398 10.53 -12.14 15.02
CA ALA A 398 10.73 -10.69 14.88
C ALA A 398 11.41 -10.07 16.11
N ASN A 399 11.17 -10.60 17.30
CA ASN A 399 11.72 -10.12 18.56
C ASN A 399 13.09 -10.73 18.90
N THR A 400 13.43 -11.90 18.33
CA THR A 400 14.57 -12.71 18.80
C THR A 400 15.61 -13.04 17.72
N ALA A 401 15.23 -13.09 16.46
CA ALA A 401 16.11 -13.55 15.38
C ALA A 401 16.96 -12.41 14.80
N GLU A 402 17.97 -11.97 15.53
CA GLU A 402 18.89 -10.92 15.07
C GLU A 402 19.53 -11.25 13.72
N GLY A 403 19.69 -10.25 12.88
CA GLY A 403 20.29 -10.39 11.55
C GLY A 403 19.34 -10.95 10.47
N THR A 404 18.09 -11.28 10.81
CA THR A 404 17.05 -11.70 9.85
C THR A 404 16.24 -10.51 9.32
N PRO A 405 15.59 -10.65 8.15
CA PRO A 405 14.75 -9.58 7.59
C PRO A 405 13.57 -9.15 8.46
N ILE A 406 13.11 -10.03 9.35
CA ILE A 406 11.95 -9.78 10.21
C ILE A 406 12.33 -9.12 11.54
N TYR A 407 13.61 -9.18 11.94
CA TYR A 407 14.06 -8.68 13.23
C TYR A 407 13.73 -7.20 13.45
N GLY A 408 13.10 -6.90 14.60
CA GLY A 408 12.64 -5.56 14.95
C GLY A 408 11.38 -5.10 14.22
N MET A 409 10.72 -5.96 13.43
CA MET A 409 9.39 -5.66 12.91
C MET A 409 8.38 -5.79 14.06
N PRO A 410 7.52 -4.77 14.29
CA PRO A 410 6.41 -4.92 15.22
C PRO A 410 5.52 -6.09 14.78
N VAL A 411 5.06 -6.91 15.72
CA VAL A 411 4.20 -8.07 15.46
C VAL A 411 3.06 -8.14 16.47
N LEU A 412 1.98 -8.83 16.10
CA LEU A 412 0.94 -9.21 17.03
C LEU A 412 1.45 -10.37 17.90
N GLU A 413 1.50 -10.18 19.20
CA GLU A 413 2.13 -11.09 20.17
C GLU A 413 1.19 -12.24 20.56
N VAL A 414 0.66 -12.94 19.55
CA VAL A 414 -0.35 -14.01 19.74
C VAL A 414 0.15 -15.17 20.62
N GLU A 415 1.46 -15.35 20.73
CA GLU A 415 2.06 -16.36 21.61
C GLU A 415 1.78 -16.13 23.09
N LYS A 416 1.36 -14.93 23.48
CA LYS A 416 0.96 -14.60 24.85
C LYS A 416 -0.46 -15.03 25.19
N ALA A 417 -1.30 -15.28 24.19
CA ALA A 417 -2.66 -15.77 24.42
C ALA A 417 -2.66 -17.18 25.03
N GLY A 418 -3.68 -17.50 25.80
CA GLY A 418 -3.80 -18.80 26.46
C GLY A 418 -3.74 -19.95 25.47
N ARG A 419 -4.42 -19.83 24.32
CA ARG A 419 -4.43 -20.79 23.20
C ARG A 419 -4.32 -20.06 21.86
N VAL A 420 -3.65 -20.67 20.88
CA VAL A 420 -3.49 -20.13 19.52
C VAL A 420 -3.94 -21.14 18.49
N MET A 421 -4.86 -20.74 17.63
CA MET A 421 -5.32 -21.55 16.49
C MET A 421 -4.83 -20.92 15.20
N MET A 422 -3.99 -21.62 14.45
CA MET A 422 -3.38 -21.13 13.21
C MET A 422 -4.04 -21.79 12.00
N LEU A 423 -4.79 -21.00 11.22
CA LEU A 423 -5.40 -21.43 9.95
C LEU A 423 -4.57 -20.88 8.80
N ASN A 424 -3.67 -21.69 8.26
CA ASN A 424 -2.79 -21.30 7.14
C ASN A 424 -2.71 -22.41 6.10
N TYR A 425 -2.32 -22.02 4.86
CA TYR A 425 -2.25 -22.96 3.75
C TYR A 425 -1.19 -24.05 3.99
N ASP A 426 -0.01 -23.64 4.46
CA ASP A 426 1.12 -24.51 4.81
C ASP A 426 1.97 -23.87 5.92
N ASP A 427 3.02 -24.55 6.34
CA ASP A 427 4.00 -24.12 7.36
C ASP A 427 5.20 -23.34 6.80
N LYS A 428 5.18 -23.05 5.49
CA LYS A 428 6.31 -22.37 4.86
C LYS A 428 6.47 -20.93 5.35
N PRO A 429 7.72 -20.46 5.41
CA PRO A 429 7.99 -19.06 5.76
C PRO A 429 7.21 -18.08 4.90
N GLY A 430 6.79 -16.97 5.49
CA GLY A 430 6.14 -15.88 4.80
C GLY A 430 7.07 -15.11 3.85
N TYR A 431 6.73 -13.88 3.54
CA TYR A 431 7.54 -13.03 2.63
C TYR A 431 8.93 -12.70 3.16
N ALA A 432 9.10 -12.66 4.49
CA ALA A 432 10.40 -12.43 5.13
C ALA A 432 11.35 -13.63 4.99
N GLY A 433 10.83 -14.80 4.63
CA GLY A 433 11.62 -16.02 4.48
C GLY A 433 12.15 -16.60 5.79
N VAL A 434 11.62 -16.18 6.93
CA VAL A 434 12.03 -16.62 8.27
C VAL A 434 11.01 -17.62 8.80
N PRO A 435 11.44 -18.81 9.27
CA PRO A 435 10.53 -19.78 9.88
C PRO A 435 9.79 -19.18 11.07
N ASN A 436 8.51 -19.51 11.22
CA ASN A 436 7.72 -19.05 12.34
C ASN A 436 7.71 -20.14 13.44
N PRO A 437 8.22 -19.81 14.65
CA PRO A 437 8.25 -20.77 15.77
C PRO A 437 6.87 -21.27 16.23
N LEU A 438 5.78 -20.57 15.86
CA LEU A 438 4.40 -21.01 16.14
C LEU A 438 3.98 -22.27 15.37
N TYR A 439 4.69 -22.62 14.30
CA TYR A 439 4.43 -23.88 13.57
C TYR A 439 5.11 -25.11 14.19
N GLN A 440 5.91 -24.91 15.23
CA GLN A 440 6.44 -26.03 16.01
C GLN A 440 5.35 -26.58 16.93
N GLU A 441 5.39 -27.87 17.20
CA GLU A 441 4.43 -28.51 18.12
C GLU A 441 4.54 -27.90 19.52
N ARG A 442 3.46 -27.27 19.94
CA ARG A 442 3.31 -26.66 21.26
C ARG A 442 1.97 -27.08 21.87
N PRO A 443 1.86 -27.27 23.18
CA PRO A 443 0.60 -27.72 23.79
C PRO A 443 -0.56 -26.72 23.60
N ASN A 444 -0.24 -25.42 23.54
CA ASN A 444 -1.21 -24.34 23.39
C ASN A 444 -1.38 -23.83 21.94
N VAL A 445 -0.80 -24.49 20.94
CA VAL A 445 -0.95 -24.11 19.53
C VAL A 445 -1.61 -25.27 18.77
N LEU A 446 -2.69 -24.96 18.06
CA LEU A 446 -3.38 -25.86 17.14
C LEU A 446 -3.15 -25.40 15.69
N LEU A 447 -2.62 -26.27 14.85
CA LEU A 447 -2.32 -25.97 13.45
C LEU A 447 -3.39 -26.62 12.57
N LEU A 448 -4.06 -25.81 11.75
CA LEU A 448 -5.04 -26.24 10.76
C LEU A 448 -4.56 -25.81 9.37
N PHE A 449 -3.96 -26.75 8.64
CA PHE A 449 -3.43 -26.49 7.30
C PHE A 449 -4.49 -26.69 6.23
N GLY A 450 -4.51 -25.80 5.24
CA GLY A 450 -5.42 -25.84 4.11
C GLY A 450 -5.87 -24.45 3.68
N ASP A 451 -6.83 -24.41 2.76
CA ASP A 451 -7.48 -23.17 2.37
C ASP A 451 -8.23 -22.57 3.57
N ALA A 452 -8.03 -21.26 3.83
CA ALA A 452 -8.59 -20.63 5.02
C ALA A 452 -10.13 -20.65 5.04
N LYS A 453 -10.77 -20.55 3.87
CA LYS A 453 -12.22 -20.63 3.76
C LYS A 453 -12.73 -22.03 4.08
N GLU A 454 -12.14 -23.06 3.48
CA GLU A 454 -12.53 -24.46 3.74
C GLU A 454 -12.29 -24.86 5.21
N SER A 455 -11.18 -24.40 5.79
CA SER A 455 -10.86 -24.66 7.19
C SER A 455 -11.86 -24.02 8.14
N LEU A 456 -12.28 -22.78 7.86
CA LEU A 456 -13.31 -22.08 8.62
C LEU A 456 -14.68 -22.72 8.46
N GLU A 457 -15.08 -23.11 7.24
CA GLU A 457 -16.35 -23.78 6.99
C GLU A 457 -16.46 -25.12 7.76
N LYS A 458 -15.35 -25.85 7.91
CA LYS A 458 -15.31 -27.06 8.77
C LYS A 458 -15.43 -26.77 10.26
N LEU A 459 -14.98 -25.60 10.71
CA LEU A 459 -15.14 -25.18 12.12
C LEU A 459 -16.55 -24.70 12.45
N LEU A 460 -17.31 -24.29 11.44
CA LEU A 460 -18.67 -23.77 11.56
C LEU A 460 -19.74 -24.87 11.51
N THR A 461 -19.37 -26.10 11.05
CA THR A 461 -20.24 -27.27 11.02
C THR A 461 -20.10 -28.12 12.26
#